data_0547bfec60d54dfa298db0e77d088018
#
_entry.id   0547bfec60d54dfa298db0e77d088018
#
_cell.length_a   1.000
_cell.length_b   1.000
_cell.length_c   1.000
_cell.angle_alpha   90.00
_cell.angle_beta   90.00
_cell.angle_gamma   90.00
#
_symmetry.space_group_name_H-M   'P 1'
#
loop_
_entity.id
_entity.type
_entity.pdbx_description
1 polymer ?
#
loop_
_entity_poly.entity_id
_entity_poly.type
_entity_poly.pdbx_seq_one_letter_code
_entity_poly.pdbx_strand_id
1 'polypeptide(L)'
;MRSAYLLFLVLSLILFTNISYSQEKGFGLGIIVGEPTGINAKLWTSSGTALNFGLGYSFTSSNSLFDFYADYVFHNLNMLQSEEKFIVYYGPGARLKINENESRLGIRGVIGILWLPRGTNFDLFVEVAPILDIVPETKFDFAGGIGGRYFFN
;
A
#
# COMPACT_ATOMS: atom_id res chain seq x y z
N MET A 1 4.39 -31.41 -8.28
CA MET A 1 3.78 -31.56 -6.96
C MET A 1 4.66 -31.09 -5.79
N ARG A 2 5.96 -31.37 -5.78
CA ARG A 2 6.88 -30.92 -4.69
C ARG A 2 6.96 -29.39 -4.55
N SER A 3 6.92 -28.64 -5.65
CA SER A 3 6.97 -27.17 -5.62
C SER A 3 5.71 -26.52 -5.04
N ALA A 4 4.56 -27.15 -5.21
CA ALA A 4 3.30 -26.64 -4.67
C ALA A 4 3.24 -26.77 -3.14
N TYR A 5 3.80 -27.83 -2.59
CA TYR A 5 3.87 -28.01 -1.13
C TYR A 5 4.86 -27.03 -0.49
N LEU A 6 5.97 -26.75 -1.16
CA LEU A 6 6.93 -25.73 -0.70
C LEU A 6 6.30 -24.34 -0.68
N LEU A 7 5.53 -23.99 -1.71
CA LEU A 7 4.80 -22.73 -1.78
C LEU A 7 3.74 -22.62 -0.67
N PHE A 8 3.01 -23.71 -0.43
CA PHE A 8 2.00 -23.79 0.62
C PHE A 8 2.63 -23.73 2.02
N LEU A 9 3.79 -24.35 2.19
CA LEU A 9 4.53 -24.34 3.47
C LEU A 9 5.10 -22.95 3.77
N VAL A 10 5.64 -22.27 2.78
CA VAL A 10 6.13 -20.89 2.89
C VAL A 10 4.96 -19.93 3.18
N LEU A 11 3.83 -20.11 2.50
CA LEU A 11 2.64 -19.30 2.73
C LEU A 11 2.06 -19.52 4.13
N SER A 12 2.07 -20.77 4.63
CA SER A 12 1.61 -21.09 5.99
C SER A 12 2.55 -20.55 7.07
N LEU A 13 3.86 -20.54 6.81
CA LEU A 13 4.84 -19.98 7.75
C LEU A 13 4.69 -18.46 7.91
N ILE A 14 4.30 -17.76 6.86
CA ILE A 14 4.02 -16.30 6.89
C ILE A 14 2.76 -16.01 7.71
N LEU A 15 1.80 -16.94 7.77
CA LEU A 15 0.56 -16.79 8.54
C LEU A 15 0.72 -17.02 10.05
N PHE A 16 1.84 -17.61 10.49
CA PHE A 16 2.09 -17.91 11.91
C PHE A 16 3.07 -16.95 12.59
N THR A 17 3.46 -15.85 11.96
CA THR A 17 4.18 -14.79 12.67
C THR A 17 3.22 -14.15 13.68
N ASN A 18 3.46 -14.40 14.94
CA ASN A 18 2.73 -13.79 16.04
C ASN A 18 2.92 -12.27 15.97
N ILE A 19 1.92 -11.58 15.44
CA ILE A 19 1.89 -10.13 15.43
C ILE A 19 1.53 -9.69 16.85
N SER A 20 2.52 -9.17 17.55
CA SER A 20 2.34 -8.59 18.88
C SER A 20 1.50 -7.32 18.75
N TYR A 21 0.28 -7.36 19.21
CA TYR A 21 -0.66 -6.23 19.15
C TYR A 21 -0.28 -5.13 20.13
N SER A 22 0.12 -3.98 19.64
CA SER A 22 0.19 -2.71 20.38
C SER A 22 -0.88 -1.77 19.83
N GLN A 23 -1.44 -0.92 20.67
CA GLN A 23 -2.70 -0.18 20.48
C GLN A 23 -2.83 0.74 19.24
N GLU A 24 -1.80 0.93 18.44
CA GLU A 24 -1.86 1.67 17.17
C GLU A 24 -1.61 0.74 15.97
N LYS A 25 -1.83 -0.55 16.14
CA LYS A 25 -1.37 -1.58 15.22
C LYS A 25 -2.50 -2.51 14.89
N GLY A 26 -2.61 -2.85 13.63
CA GLY A 26 -3.59 -3.80 13.15
C GLY A 26 -3.53 -3.90 11.65
N PHE A 27 -4.47 -4.63 11.13
CA PHE A 27 -4.74 -4.73 9.72
C PHE A 27 -5.90 -3.81 9.35
N GLY A 28 -5.68 -2.93 8.38
CA GLY A 28 -6.70 -2.05 7.83
C GLY A 28 -7.02 -2.41 6.39
N LEU A 29 -8.29 -2.35 6.06
CA LEU A 29 -8.79 -2.57 4.71
C LEU A 29 -9.70 -1.42 4.31
N GLY A 30 -9.58 -0.97 3.06
CA GLY A 30 -10.38 0.14 2.57
C GLY A 30 -10.32 0.29 1.06
N ILE A 31 -10.55 1.51 0.64
CA ILE A 31 -10.59 1.87 -0.77
C ILE A 31 -9.68 3.06 -1.04
N ILE A 32 -9.20 3.13 -2.27
CA ILE A 32 -8.48 4.28 -2.81
C ILE A 32 -9.14 4.71 -4.12
N VAL A 33 -9.29 6.00 -4.29
CA VAL A 33 -9.79 6.62 -5.53
C VAL A 33 -8.69 7.49 -6.10
N GLY A 34 -8.35 7.23 -7.33
CA GLY A 34 -7.28 7.91 -8.03
C GLY A 34 -6.66 7.01 -9.08
N GLU A 35 -5.36 6.93 -9.09
CA GLU A 35 -4.57 6.08 -10.00
C GLU A 35 -3.61 5.19 -9.17
N PRO A 36 -3.92 3.91 -8.96
CA PRO A 36 -5.13 3.19 -9.35
C PRO A 36 -6.33 3.46 -8.43
N THR A 37 -7.53 3.14 -8.90
CA THR A 37 -8.74 3.09 -8.08
C THR A 37 -9.06 1.65 -7.73
N GLY A 38 -9.29 1.36 -6.47
CA GLY A 38 -9.58 0.00 -6.02
C GLY A 38 -9.51 -0.21 -4.53
N ILE A 39 -9.07 -1.40 -4.15
CA ILE A 39 -8.93 -1.82 -2.76
C ILE A 39 -7.54 -1.44 -2.25
N ASN A 40 -7.49 -0.98 -1.01
CA ASN A 40 -6.25 -0.65 -0.32
C ASN A 40 -6.21 -1.36 1.03
N ALA A 41 -5.05 -1.84 1.41
CA ALA A 41 -4.83 -2.49 2.71
C ALA A 41 -3.56 -1.96 3.36
N LYS A 42 -3.54 -1.95 4.68
CA LYS A 42 -2.40 -1.54 5.49
C LYS A 42 -2.19 -2.50 6.64
N LEU A 43 -0.96 -2.94 6.80
CA LEU A 43 -0.53 -3.77 7.92
C LEU A 43 0.57 -3.05 8.69
N TRP A 44 0.28 -2.62 9.90
CA TRP A 44 1.28 -2.04 10.79
C TRP A 44 2.27 -3.10 11.25
N THR A 45 3.54 -2.87 11.01
CA THR A 45 4.65 -3.76 11.42
C THR A 45 5.33 -3.31 12.70
N SER A 46 5.24 -2.00 13.00
CA SER A 46 5.72 -1.40 14.26
C SER A 46 4.95 -0.10 14.51
N SER A 47 5.31 0.64 15.58
CA SER A 47 4.71 1.94 15.87
C SER A 47 4.97 3.01 14.81
N GLY A 48 5.98 2.85 13.99
CA GLY A 48 6.38 3.83 12.97
C GLY A 48 6.45 3.27 11.55
N THR A 49 6.23 1.97 11.35
CA THR A 49 6.35 1.33 10.04
C THR A 49 5.15 0.48 9.69
N ALA A 50 4.84 0.40 8.40
CA ALA A 50 3.74 -0.42 7.90
C ALA A 50 4.01 -0.93 6.48
N LEU A 51 3.30 -1.96 6.10
CA LEU A 51 3.14 -2.41 4.72
C LEU A 51 1.82 -1.91 4.17
N ASN A 52 1.87 -1.20 3.05
CA ASN A 52 0.69 -0.79 2.30
C ASN A 52 0.56 -1.65 1.05
N PHE A 53 -0.65 -2.05 0.73
CA PHE A 53 -0.98 -2.81 -0.47
C PHE A 53 -2.13 -2.15 -1.20
N GLY A 54 -2.14 -2.24 -2.51
CA GLY A 54 -3.28 -1.81 -3.31
C GLY A 54 -3.47 -2.70 -4.51
N LEU A 55 -4.73 -2.88 -4.87
CA LEU A 55 -5.15 -3.60 -6.07
C LEU A 55 -6.31 -2.84 -6.70
N GLY A 56 -6.14 -2.44 -7.93
CA GLY A 56 -7.18 -1.67 -8.59
C GLY A 56 -7.04 -1.59 -10.09
N TYR A 57 -7.84 -0.70 -10.66
CA TYR A 57 -7.83 -0.34 -12.06
C TYR A 57 -7.06 0.95 -12.28
N SER A 58 -6.31 0.97 -13.37
CA SER A 58 -5.66 2.18 -13.88
C SER A 58 -6.52 2.77 -15.01
N PHE A 59 -6.86 4.05 -14.89
CA PHE A 59 -7.67 4.76 -15.90
C PHE A 59 -6.82 5.50 -16.92
N THR A 60 -5.54 5.71 -16.63
CA THR A 60 -4.63 6.45 -17.51
C THR A 60 -4.11 5.63 -18.68
N SER A 61 -4.28 4.34 -18.65
CA SER A 61 -3.81 3.40 -19.65
C SER A 61 -5.00 2.68 -20.27
N SER A 62 -5.21 2.83 -21.56
CA SER A 62 -6.40 2.36 -22.28
C SER A 62 -6.60 0.83 -22.27
N ASN A 63 -5.58 0.05 -21.93
CA ASN A 63 -5.61 -1.42 -21.93
C ASN A 63 -5.20 -2.04 -20.60
N SER A 64 -5.23 -1.28 -19.50
CA SER A 64 -4.88 -1.80 -18.18
C SER A 64 -6.01 -2.68 -17.63
N LEU A 65 -5.64 -3.88 -17.18
CA LEU A 65 -6.55 -4.78 -16.48
C LEU A 65 -6.42 -4.61 -14.97
N PHE A 66 -5.20 -4.70 -14.44
CA PHE A 66 -4.94 -4.60 -13.00
C PHE A 66 -3.67 -3.83 -12.71
N ASP A 67 -3.68 -3.10 -11.61
CA ASP A 67 -2.52 -2.47 -11.02
C ASP A 67 -2.42 -2.93 -9.56
N PHE A 68 -1.31 -3.56 -9.23
CA PHE A 68 -1.00 -4.02 -7.88
C PHE A 68 0.26 -3.32 -7.37
N TYR A 69 0.24 -2.86 -6.14
CA TYR A 69 1.44 -2.32 -5.49
C TYR A 69 1.58 -2.80 -4.05
N ALA A 70 2.83 -2.80 -3.60
CA ALA A 70 3.20 -3.03 -2.21
C ALA A 70 4.31 -2.05 -1.82
N ASP A 71 4.11 -1.33 -0.72
CA ASP A 71 5.03 -0.32 -0.21
C ASP A 71 5.41 -0.63 1.23
N TYR A 72 6.68 -0.39 1.57
CA TYR A 72 7.13 -0.36 2.95
C TYR A 72 7.26 1.10 3.37
N VAL A 73 6.44 1.54 4.32
CA VAL A 73 6.30 2.95 4.66
C VAL A 73 6.73 3.26 6.08
N PHE A 74 7.41 4.38 6.22
CA PHE A 74 7.81 4.99 7.48
C PHE A 74 6.86 6.14 7.79
N HIS A 75 6.47 6.26 9.05
CA HIS A 75 5.57 7.30 9.52
C HIS A 75 6.33 8.27 10.41
N ASN A 76 6.29 9.56 10.07
CA ASN A 76 6.86 10.61 10.90
C ASN A 76 5.75 11.24 11.76
N LEU A 77 5.71 10.84 13.01
CA LEU A 77 4.69 11.25 13.98
C LEU A 77 4.84 12.70 14.45
N ASN A 78 6.00 13.33 14.21
CA ASN A 78 6.36 14.64 14.77
C ASN A 78 6.33 15.76 13.72
N MET A 79 6.06 15.45 12.47
CA MET A 79 6.21 16.41 11.37
C MET A 79 5.08 17.44 11.28
N LEU A 80 3.89 17.08 11.74
CA LEU A 80 2.72 17.96 11.75
C LEU A 80 2.21 18.09 13.18
N GLN A 81 2.44 19.27 13.77
CA GLN A 81 1.92 19.62 15.09
C GLN A 81 0.52 20.21 14.95
N SER A 82 -0.49 19.39 15.20
CA SER A 82 -1.88 19.83 15.20
C SER A 82 -2.66 19.11 16.31
N GLU A 83 -3.80 19.67 16.70
CA GLU A 83 -4.71 19.02 17.65
C GLU A 83 -5.28 17.70 17.11
N GLU A 84 -5.41 17.61 15.78
CA GLU A 84 -5.75 16.39 15.08
C GLU A 84 -4.46 15.60 14.74
N LYS A 85 -4.58 14.29 14.72
CA LYS A 85 -3.43 13.40 14.44
C LYS A 85 -3.21 13.26 12.93
N PHE A 86 -2.40 14.14 12.37
CA PHE A 86 -1.90 14.06 11.00
C PHE A 86 -0.49 13.52 10.99
N ILE A 87 -0.24 12.54 10.15
CA ILE A 87 1.04 11.84 10.06
C ILE A 87 1.49 11.86 8.60
N VAL A 88 2.72 12.31 8.37
CA VAL A 88 3.38 12.15 7.06
C VAL A 88 3.99 10.76 6.99
N TYR A 89 3.77 10.06 5.89
CA TYR A 89 4.42 8.78 5.63
C TYR A 89 5.07 8.77 4.25
N TYR A 90 6.11 7.96 4.13
CA TYR A 90 6.88 7.81 2.89
C TYR A 90 7.61 6.48 2.90
N GLY A 91 7.95 5.98 1.73
CA GLY A 91 8.77 4.77 1.62
C GLY A 91 8.87 4.21 0.21
N PRO A 92 9.74 3.22 0.04
CA PRO A 92 9.89 2.52 -1.22
C PRO A 92 8.82 1.45 -1.38
N GLY A 93 8.54 1.11 -2.63
CA GLY A 93 7.64 0.04 -2.97
C GLY A 93 7.87 -0.50 -4.37
N ALA A 94 7.03 -1.43 -4.75
CA ALA A 94 7.02 -2.03 -6.07
C ALA A 94 5.61 -2.03 -6.65
N ARG A 95 5.53 -1.95 -7.96
CA ARG A 95 4.27 -2.02 -8.72
C ARG A 95 4.35 -3.10 -9.77
N LEU A 96 3.25 -3.85 -9.89
CA LEU A 96 2.99 -4.76 -11.02
C LEU A 96 1.72 -4.30 -11.72
N LYS A 97 1.84 -3.91 -12.99
CA LYS A 97 0.73 -3.49 -13.83
C LYS A 97 0.54 -4.53 -14.93
N ILE A 98 -0.67 -5.07 -15.03
CA ILE A 98 -1.03 -6.09 -16.00
C ILE A 98 -1.94 -5.46 -17.05
N ASN A 99 -1.49 -5.49 -18.30
CA ASN A 99 -2.23 -5.08 -19.48
C ASN A 99 -2.56 -6.30 -20.34
N GLU A 100 -3.44 -6.16 -21.33
CA GLU A 100 -3.78 -7.25 -22.24
C GLU A 100 -2.58 -7.79 -23.04
N ASN A 101 -1.62 -6.93 -23.37
CA ASN A 101 -0.48 -7.26 -24.24
C ASN A 101 0.85 -7.36 -23.52
N GLU A 102 0.98 -6.80 -22.30
CA GLU A 102 2.24 -6.76 -21.56
C GLU A 102 2.01 -6.63 -20.06
N SER A 103 3.00 -7.03 -19.30
CA SER A 103 3.07 -6.77 -17.87
C SER A 103 4.22 -5.82 -17.57
N ARG A 104 4.00 -4.85 -16.72
CA ARG A 104 5.01 -3.88 -16.30
C ARG A 104 5.35 -4.10 -14.84
N LEU A 105 6.64 -4.14 -14.57
CA LEU A 105 7.18 -4.17 -13.22
C LEU A 105 7.99 -2.91 -12.99
N GLY A 106 7.72 -2.23 -11.88
CA GLY A 106 8.38 -0.99 -11.53
C GLY A 106 8.67 -0.87 -10.05
N ILE A 107 9.57 0.06 -9.75
CA ILE A 107 9.80 0.56 -8.40
C ILE A 107 9.01 1.85 -8.21
N ARG A 108 8.54 2.07 -6.98
CA ARG A 108 7.81 3.30 -6.64
C ARG A 108 8.30 3.87 -5.32
N GLY A 109 8.20 5.19 -5.20
CA GLY A 109 8.33 5.86 -3.93
C GLY A 109 6.99 6.48 -3.58
N VAL A 110 6.46 6.23 -2.40
CA VAL A 110 5.22 6.85 -1.95
C VAL A 110 5.52 7.93 -0.92
N ILE A 111 4.77 9.03 -0.99
CA ILE A 111 4.67 10.03 0.05
C ILE A 111 3.20 10.38 0.24
N GLY A 112 2.76 10.48 1.49
CA GLY A 112 1.37 10.78 1.79
C GLY A 112 1.17 11.39 3.16
N ILE A 113 -0.04 11.84 3.39
CA ILE A 113 -0.53 12.34 4.67
C ILE A 113 -1.68 11.45 5.11
N LEU A 114 -1.61 11.01 6.35
CA LEU A 114 -2.57 10.16 7.02
C LEU A 114 -3.27 10.97 8.11
N TRP A 115 -4.59 10.95 8.14
CA TRP A 115 -5.39 11.49 9.22
C TRP A 115 -6.04 10.37 10.02
N LEU A 116 -5.78 10.38 11.31
CA LEU A 116 -6.34 9.44 12.28
C LEU A 116 -7.34 10.17 13.19
N PRO A 117 -8.65 10.16 12.87
CA PRO A 117 -9.65 10.76 13.74
C PRO A 117 -9.68 10.10 15.11
N ARG A 118 -9.74 10.90 16.16
CA ARG A 118 -9.75 10.39 17.54
C ARG A 118 -10.98 9.55 17.81
N GLY A 119 -10.80 8.44 18.52
CA GLY A 119 -11.88 7.54 18.94
C GLY A 119 -12.52 6.74 17.81
N THR A 120 -11.87 6.62 16.68
CA THR A 120 -12.34 5.84 15.53
C THR A 120 -11.31 4.80 15.10
N ASN A 121 -11.79 3.75 14.45
CA ASN A 121 -10.96 2.68 13.92
C ASN A 121 -10.70 2.83 12.42
N PHE A 122 -10.78 4.03 11.88
CA PHE A 122 -10.51 4.28 10.48
C PHE A 122 -9.50 5.40 10.29
N ASP A 123 -8.81 5.37 9.16
CA ASP A 123 -7.97 6.45 8.69
C ASP A 123 -8.44 6.99 7.33
N LEU A 124 -8.07 8.22 7.06
CA LEU A 124 -8.16 8.83 5.75
C LEU A 124 -6.76 9.23 5.31
N PHE A 125 -6.46 9.07 4.02
CA PHE A 125 -5.14 9.37 3.50
C PHE A 125 -5.21 9.98 2.11
N VAL A 126 -4.18 10.77 1.79
CA VAL A 126 -3.87 11.24 0.44
C VAL A 126 -2.42 10.93 0.16
N GLU A 127 -2.13 10.41 -1.02
CA GLU A 127 -0.77 10.03 -1.41
C GLU A 127 -0.48 10.32 -2.87
N VAL A 128 0.82 10.49 -3.15
CA VAL A 128 1.38 10.52 -4.49
C VAL A 128 2.56 9.58 -4.56
N ALA A 129 2.77 8.96 -5.70
CA ALA A 129 3.84 8.00 -5.89
C ALA A 129 4.45 8.12 -7.30
N PRO A 130 5.64 8.70 -7.43
CA PRO A 130 6.44 8.56 -8.63
C PRO A 130 6.85 7.09 -8.80
N ILE A 131 6.81 6.62 -10.05
CA ILE A 131 7.07 5.23 -10.41
C ILE A 131 8.06 5.18 -11.55
N LEU A 132 9.02 4.29 -11.45
CA LEU A 132 9.93 3.96 -12.53
C LEU A 132 9.70 2.50 -12.94
N ASP A 133 9.01 2.30 -14.05
CA ASP A 133 8.86 0.98 -14.65
C ASP A 133 10.21 0.54 -15.23
N ILE A 134 10.59 -0.71 -14.99
CA ILE A 134 11.87 -1.28 -15.41
C ILE A 134 11.66 -2.29 -16.52
N VAL A 135 10.56 -3.01 -16.50
CA VAL A 135 10.22 -4.07 -17.44
C VAL A 135 8.84 -3.76 -18.06
N PRO A 136 8.65 -3.90 -19.38
CA PRO A 136 9.59 -4.36 -20.42
C PRO A 136 10.64 -3.31 -20.81
N GLU A 137 10.37 -2.04 -20.53
CA GLU A 137 11.27 -0.92 -20.81
C GLU A 137 11.23 0.11 -19.67
N THR A 138 12.26 0.90 -19.55
CA THR A 138 12.32 1.96 -18.55
C THR A 138 11.36 3.10 -18.92
N LYS A 139 10.37 3.34 -18.07
CA LYS A 139 9.39 4.40 -18.26
C LYS A 139 9.03 5.04 -16.93
N PHE A 140 8.96 6.37 -16.93
CA PHE A 140 8.53 7.12 -15.76
C PHE A 140 7.00 7.30 -15.76
N ASP A 141 6.39 7.13 -14.58
CA ASP A 141 4.95 7.26 -14.39
C ASP A 141 4.64 7.85 -13.01
N PHE A 142 3.41 8.26 -12.80
CA PHE A 142 2.91 8.75 -11.52
C PHE A 142 1.63 8.03 -11.12
N ALA A 143 1.50 7.77 -9.83
CA ALA A 143 0.28 7.32 -9.21
C ALA A 143 -0.09 8.25 -8.07
N GLY A 144 -1.31 8.17 -7.60
CA GLY A 144 -1.75 8.91 -6.45
C GLY A 144 -3.25 8.80 -6.25
N GLY A 145 -3.70 9.09 -5.06
CA GLY A 145 -5.11 9.00 -4.74
C GLY A 145 -5.45 9.45 -3.34
N ILE A 146 -6.73 9.40 -3.06
CA ILE A 146 -7.34 9.65 -1.76
C ILE A 146 -8.08 8.38 -1.35
N GLY A 147 -7.94 7.98 -0.11
CA GLY A 147 -8.60 6.78 0.37
C GLY A 147 -8.92 6.80 1.84
N GLY A 148 -9.58 5.74 2.26
CA GLY A 148 -9.91 5.48 3.65
C GLY A 148 -9.88 4.00 3.96
N ARG A 149 -9.49 3.66 5.19
CA ARG A 149 -9.38 2.28 5.66
C ARG A 149 -10.04 2.15 7.02
N TYR A 150 -10.60 0.98 7.24
CA TYR A 150 -11.08 0.55 8.56
C TYR A 150 -10.10 -0.49 9.13
N PHE A 151 -9.71 -0.32 10.38
CA PHE A 151 -8.79 -1.20 11.10
C PHE A 151 -9.54 -2.19 11.97
N PHE A 152 -9.21 -3.45 11.78
CA PHE A 152 -9.72 -4.56 12.56
C PHE A 152 -8.76 -4.82 13.73
N ASN A 153 -9.19 -4.47 14.93
CA ASN A 153 -8.42 -4.68 16.17
C ASN A 153 -9.00 -5.84 16.96
#